data_1f0f14864c615c829739e3475942c4c8
#
_entry.id   1f0f14864c615c829739e3475942c4c8
#
_cell.length_a   1.000
_cell.length_b   1.000
_cell.length_c   1.000
_cell.angle_alpha   90.00
_cell.angle_beta   90.00
_cell.angle_gamma   90.00
#
_symmetry.space_group_name_H-M   'P 1'
#
loop_
_entity.id
_entity.type
_entity.pdbx_description
1 polymer ?
#
loop_
_entity_poly.entity_id
_entity_poly.type
_entity_poly.pdbx_seq_one_letter_code
_entity_poly.pdbx_strand_id
1 'polypeptide(L)'
;MFFLSSAFIYSQESSKTYTVLKKIGEIEIREYKQLLYASYLDDDPTAESSSSFRILANYIFGYNKKNEEISMTSPVVIRLFNNNEMLFRMPDKYTFKNIPQPINEDVKLIKTEAVKKAVIQYAGYSNAMIEKQKIKELSTILDENNIQYNNEFELFVYDPPYKFFNRKNEISVNLD
;
A
#
# COMPACT_ATOMS: atom_id res chain seq x y z
N MET A 1 34.96 -22.30 -6.56
CA MET A 1 33.52 -22.30 -6.79
C MET A 1 32.93 -21.22 -5.90
N PHE A 2 32.85 -19.98 -6.45
CA PHE A 2 32.37 -18.81 -5.69
C PHE A 2 30.87 -18.68 -5.86
N PHE A 3 30.12 -18.84 -4.78
CA PHE A 3 28.70 -18.47 -4.72
C PHE A 3 28.59 -16.95 -4.64
N LEU A 4 28.21 -16.32 -5.74
CA LEU A 4 27.76 -14.94 -5.74
C LEU A 4 26.38 -14.91 -5.11
N SER A 5 26.33 -14.55 -3.82
CA SER A 5 25.12 -14.12 -3.13
C SER A 5 24.68 -12.80 -3.76
N SER A 6 23.66 -12.84 -4.60
CA SER A 6 22.98 -11.64 -5.07
C SER A 6 22.18 -11.07 -3.91
N ALA A 7 22.80 -10.15 -3.17
CA ALA A 7 22.11 -9.33 -2.20
C ALA A 7 21.10 -8.46 -2.98
N PHE A 8 19.82 -8.73 -2.83
CA PHE A 8 18.76 -7.84 -3.26
C PHE A 8 18.90 -6.54 -2.49
N ILE A 9 19.50 -5.55 -3.11
CA ILE A 9 19.53 -4.19 -2.59
C ILE A 9 18.11 -3.63 -2.79
N TYR A 10 17.32 -3.63 -1.73
CA TYR A 10 16.12 -2.82 -1.63
C TYR A 10 16.56 -1.35 -1.70
N SER A 11 16.62 -0.81 -2.90
CA SER A 11 16.73 0.63 -3.11
C SER A 11 15.40 1.24 -2.69
N GLN A 12 15.33 1.67 -1.45
CA GLN A 12 14.21 2.43 -0.92
C GLN A 12 14.33 3.84 -1.47
N GLU A 13 13.83 4.03 -2.69
CA GLU A 13 13.59 5.36 -3.23
C GLU A 13 12.44 5.99 -2.46
N SER A 14 12.78 6.65 -1.35
CA SER A 14 11.83 7.39 -0.53
C SER A 14 11.48 8.72 -1.23
N SER A 15 10.81 8.65 -2.36
CA SER A 15 10.13 9.82 -2.87
C SER A 15 8.99 10.13 -1.88
N LYS A 16 8.98 11.33 -1.32
CA LYS A 16 7.89 11.77 -0.43
C LYS A 16 6.57 11.72 -1.20
N THR A 17 5.77 10.69 -0.92
CA THR A 17 4.46 10.51 -1.55
C THR A 17 3.39 11.40 -0.91
N TYR A 18 3.68 11.98 0.25
CA TYR A 18 2.78 12.83 1.00
C TYR A 18 3.51 13.94 1.75
N THR A 19 2.74 14.94 2.16
CA THR A 19 3.14 16.00 3.10
C THR A 19 2.30 15.88 4.36
N VAL A 20 2.93 15.95 5.54
CA VAL A 20 2.20 16.00 6.81
C VAL A 20 1.69 17.43 6.99
N LEU A 21 0.36 17.57 7.06
CA LEU A 21 -0.32 18.85 7.26
C LEU A 21 -0.50 19.17 8.75
N LYS A 22 -0.84 18.16 9.56
CA LYS A 22 -1.14 18.31 10.99
C LYS A 22 -0.91 17.00 11.73
N LYS A 23 -0.58 17.10 13.02
CA LYS A 23 -0.61 15.98 13.99
C LYS A 23 -1.69 16.24 15.04
N ILE A 24 -2.44 15.19 15.38
CA ILE A 24 -3.47 15.21 16.42
C ILE A 24 -3.26 13.96 17.27
N GLY A 25 -2.64 14.12 18.45
CA GLY A 25 -2.24 12.97 19.26
C GLY A 25 -1.36 12.01 18.45
N GLU A 26 -1.82 10.78 18.29
CA GLU A 26 -1.10 9.70 17.61
C GLU A 26 -1.36 9.62 16.09
N ILE A 27 -2.25 10.48 15.56
CA ILE A 27 -2.57 10.49 14.13
C ILE A 27 -1.91 11.64 13.38
N GLU A 28 -1.65 11.41 12.11
CA GLU A 28 -1.21 12.43 11.16
C GLU A 28 -2.29 12.68 10.11
N ILE A 29 -2.55 13.95 9.82
CA ILE A 29 -3.29 14.36 8.63
C ILE A 29 -2.25 14.61 7.55
N ARG A 30 -2.36 13.87 6.46
CA ARG A 30 -1.40 13.90 5.35
C ARG A 30 -2.10 14.24 4.04
N GLU A 31 -1.44 14.99 3.19
CA GLU A 31 -1.84 15.23 1.82
C GLU A 31 -0.98 14.37 0.89
N TYR A 32 -1.61 13.45 0.20
CA TYR A 32 -0.97 12.57 -0.77
C TYR A 32 -1.09 13.17 -2.17
N LYS A 33 0.00 13.11 -2.93
CA LYS A 33 -0.03 13.44 -4.36
C LYS A 33 -0.75 12.35 -5.15
N GLN A 34 -1.08 12.65 -6.39
CA GLN A 34 -1.58 11.65 -7.33
C GLN A 34 -0.52 10.54 -7.54
N LEU A 35 -0.93 9.28 -7.43
CA LEU A 35 -0.05 8.11 -7.51
C LEU A 35 -0.59 7.09 -8.51
N LEU A 36 0.33 6.32 -9.11
CA LEU A 36 0.02 5.21 -10.00
C LEU A 36 0.21 3.89 -9.26
N TYR A 37 -0.76 2.99 -9.38
CA TYR A 37 -0.73 1.67 -8.76
C TYR A 37 -1.02 0.57 -9.78
N ALA A 38 -0.45 -0.60 -9.55
CA ALA A 38 -0.98 -1.87 -10.03
C ALA A 38 -1.87 -2.45 -8.93
N SER A 39 -3.09 -2.79 -9.26
CA SER A 39 -4.11 -3.29 -8.34
C SER A 39 -4.53 -4.69 -8.75
N TYR A 40 -4.79 -5.53 -7.76
CA TYR A 40 -5.42 -6.84 -7.93
C TYR A 40 -6.49 -7.03 -6.86
N LEU A 41 -7.70 -7.30 -7.31
CA LEU A 41 -8.84 -7.69 -6.48
C LEU A 41 -9.05 -9.18 -6.66
N ASP A 42 -9.00 -9.94 -5.56
CA ASP A 42 -9.37 -11.35 -5.58
C ASP A 42 -10.90 -11.46 -5.44
N ASP A 43 -11.53 -12.18 -6.36
CA ASP A 43 -12.99 -12.41 -6.32
C ASP A 43 -13.39 -13.37 -5.19
N ASP A 44 -12.44 -14.17 -4.68
CA ASP A 44 -12.66 -15.03 -3.52
C ASP A 44 -12.35 -14.28 -2.21
N PRO A 45 -13.36 -13.93 -1.41
CA PRO A 45 -13.16 -13.21 -0.16
C PRO A 45 -12.41 -14.02 0.91
N THR A 46 -12.23 -15.34 0.68
CA THR A 46 -11.46 -16.23 1.56
C THR A 46 -10.02 -16.42 1.10
N ALA A 47 -9.64 -15.82 -0.04
CA ALA A 47 -8.30 -15.93 -0.58
C ALA A 47 -7.27 -15.30 0.37
N GLU A 48 -6.12 -15.97 0.50
CA GLU A 48 -5.03 -15.44 1.29
C GLU A 48 -4.36 -14.25 0.59
N SER A 49 -4.01 -13.20 1.33
CA SER A 49 -3.25 -12.04 0.81
C SER A 49 -1.93 -12.44 0.13
N SER A 50 -1.39 -13.63 0.43
CA SER A 50 -0.22 -14.21 -0.21
C SER A 50 -0.44 -14.52 -1.71
N SER A 51 -1.65 -14.88 -2.11
CA SER A 51 -2.01 -15.12 -3.52
C SER A 51 -2.01 -13.82 -4.32
N SER A 52 -2.69 -12.80 -3.81
CA SER A 52 -2.76 -11.47 -4.41
C SER A 52 -1.37 -10.83 -4.54
N PHE A 53 -0.56 -10.96 -3.48
CA PHE A 53 0.83 -10.49 -3.50
C PHE A 53 1.64 -11.15 -4.63
N ARG A 54 1.54 -12.47 -4.80
CA ARG A 54 2.27 -13.21 -5.84
C ARG A 54 1.87 -12.78 -7.24
N ILE A 55 0.59 -12.50 -7.48
CA ILE A 55 0.11 -12.04 -8.79
C ILE A 55 0.70 -10.68 -9.13
N LEU A 56 0.67 -9.72 -8.20
CA LEU A 56 1.27 -8.41 -8.41
C LEU A 56 2.81 -8.47 -8.47
N ALA A 57 3.44 -9.36 -7.69
CA ALA A 57 4.88 -9.59 -7.75
C ALA A 57 5.31 -10.13 -9.12
N ASN A 58 4.59 -11.07 -9.69
CA ASN A 58 4.85 -11.57 -11.05
C ASN A 58 4.83 -10.43 -12.08
N TYR A 59 3.83 -9.54 -11.99
CA TYR A 59 3.74 -8.38 -12.86
C TYR A 59 4.98 -7.50 -12.78
N ILE A 60 5.44 -7.14 -11.58
CA ILE A 60 6.60 -6.26 -11.42
C ILE A 60 7.94 -6.97 -11.71
N PHE A 61 8.02 -8.29 -11.58
CA PHE A 61 9.21 -9.09 -11.92
C PHE A 61 9.31 -9.49 -13.38
N GLY A 62 8.59 -8.80 -14.26
CA GLY A 62 8.76 -8.95 -15.71
C GLY A 62 7.63 -9.69 -16.42
N TYR A 63 6.61 -10.23 -15.70
CA TYR A 63 5.45 -10.82 -16.35
C TYR A 63 4.47 -9.73 -16.84
N ASN A 64 4.98 -8.89 -17.74
CA ASN A 64 4.28 -7.79 -18.39
C ASN A 64 4.64 -7.73 -19.87
N LYS A 65 3.90 -6.95 -20.65
CA LYS A 65 4.04 -6.93 -22.13
C LYS A 65 5.40 -6.44 -22.66
N LYS A 66 6.25 -5.90 -21.78
CA LYS A 66 7.60 -5.46 -22.14
C LYS A 66 8.70 -6.38 -21.60
N ASN A 67 8.37 -7.40 -20.82
CA ASN A 67 9.31 -8.22 -20.03
C ASN A 67 10.29 -7.36 -19.22
N GLU A 68 9.79 -6.24 -18.66
CA GLU A 68 10.58 -5.25 -17.95
C GLU A 68 10.39 -5.42 -16.44
N GLU A 69 11.49 -5.44 -15.69
CA GLU A 69 11.44 -5.43 -14.22
C GLU A 69 11.09 -4.03 -13.70
N ILE A 70 10.08 -3.96 -12.87
CA ILE A 70 9.64 -2.76 -12.16
C ILE A 70 10.09 -2.87 -10.71
N SER A 71 10.80 -1.87 -10.20
CA SER A 71 11.27 -1.89 -8.82
C SER A 71 10.10 -1.90 -7.84
N MET A 72 10.17 -2.78 -6.83
CA MET A 72 9.21 -2.80 -5.74
C MET A 72 9.29 -1.52 -4.94
N THR A 73 8.15 -0.93 -4.60
CA THR A 73 8.06 0.23 -3.72
C THR A 73 7.30 -0.10 -2.44
N SER A 74 7.48 0.71 -1.41
CA SER A 74 6.80 0.60 -0.13
C SER A 74 5.96 1.87 0.12
N PRO A 75 4.80 1.77 0.77
CA PRO A 75 4.14 0.56 1.28
C PRO A 75 3.38 -0.24 0.21
N VAL A 76 3.08 -1.52 0.53
CA VAL A 76 1.96 -2.24 -0.07
C VAL A 76 0.68 -1.72 0.57
N VAL A 77 -0.32 -1.42 -0.25
CA VAL A 77 -1.63 -0.94 0.22
C VAL A 77 -2.66 -2.06 0.09
N ILE A 78 -3.49 -2.24 1.12
CA ILE A 78 -4.61 -3.19 1.12
C ILE A 78 -5.87 -2.39 1.47
N ARG A 79 -6.84 -2.37 0.57
CA ARG A 79 -8.15 -1.73 0.75
C ARG A 79 -9.07 -2.68 1.52
N LEU A 80 -9.24 -2.41 2.81
CA LEU A 80 -10.00 -3.28 3.71
C LEU A 80 -11.52 -3.27 3.41
N PHE A 81 -12.01 -2.25 2.72
CA PHE A 81 -13.41 -2.08 2.33
C PHE A 81 -13.79 -2.78 1.00
N ASN A 82 -12.81 -3.25 0.24
CA ASN A 82 -13.00 -3.84 -1.08
C ASN A 82 -12.34 -5.22 -1.17
N ASN A 83 -12.87 -6.21 -0.44
CA ASN A 83 -12.39 -7.60 -0.41
C ASN A 83 -10.85 -7.71 -0.34
N ASN A 84 -10.22 -6.84 0.45
CA ASN A 84 -8.76 -6.77 0.59
C ASN A 84 -8.02 -6.57 -0.75
N GLU A 85 -8.56 -5.76 -1.65
CA GLU A 85 -7.88 -5.36 -2.88
C GLU A 85 -6.45 -4.89 -2.57
N MET A 86 -5.47 -5.52 -3.20
CA MET A 86 -4.06 -5.22 -2.97
C MET A 86 -3.50 -4.31 -4.06
N LEU A 87 -2.71 -3.31 -3.65
CA LEU A 87 -2.13 -2.33 -4.55
C LEU A 87 -0.62 -2.22 -4.34
N PHE A 88 0.13 -2.28 -5.44
CA PHE A 88 1.55 -1.95 -5.47
C PHE A 88 1.74 -0.59 -6.12
N ARG A 89 2.33 0.37 -5.39
CA ARG A 89 2.66 1.67 -5.96
C ARG A 89 3.74 1.53 -7.02
N MET A 90 3.54 2.16 -8.17
CA MET A 90 4.56 2.20 -9.22
C MET A 90 5.60 3.28 -8.92
N PRO A 91 6.90 3.04 -9.23
CA PRO A 91 7.94 4.07 -9.15
C PRO A 91 7.57 5.35 -9.91
N ASP A 92 8.01 6.50 -9.41
CA ASP A 92 7.65 7.82 -9.96
C ASP A 92 8.08 8.05 -11.43
N LYS A 93 9.02 7.25 -11.95
CA LYS A 93 9.42 7.28 -13.37
C LYS A 93 8.31 6.81 -14.34
N TYR A 94 7.29 6.10 -13.81
CA TYR A 94 6.21 5.58 -14.64
C TYR A 94 4.98 6.50 -14.64
N THR A 95 4.37 6.55 -15.81
CA THR A 95 3.07 7.19 -16.07
C THR A 95 2.20 6.17 -16.80
N PHE A 96 0.89 6.44 -16.95
CA PHE A 96 0.02 5.57 -17.76
C PHE A 96 0.52 5.35 -19.21
N LYS A 97 1.32 6.29 -19.75
CA LYS A 97 1.80 6.22 -21.13
C LYS A 97 2.99 5.28 -21.31
N ASN A 98 3.82 5.11 -20.28
CA ASN A 98 5.07 4.36 -20.39
C ASN A 98 5.15 3.12 -19.51
N ILE A 99 4.24 2.94 -18.56
CA ILE A 99 4.18 1.75 -17.70
C ILE A 99 3.96 0.49 -18.54
N PRO A 100 4.75 -0.60 -18.33
CA PRO A 100 4.49 -1.88 -18.96
C PRO A 100 3.08 -2.37 -18.67
N GLN A 101 2.32 -2.74 -19.69
CA GLN A 101 0.97 -3.27 -19.50
C GLN A 101 1.02 -4.69 -18.92
N PRO A 102 0.15 -5.05 -17.97
CA PRO A 102 0.06 -6.40 -17.45
C PRO A 102 -0.29 -7.40 -18.58
N ILE A 103 0.20 -8.65 -18.46
CA ILE A 103 -0.26 -9.78 -19.26
C ILE A 103 -1.52 -10.39 -18.61
N ASN A 104 -1.50 -10.48 -17.27
CA ASN A 104 -2.69 -10.89 -16.51
C ASN A 104 -3.74 -9.77 -16.56
N GLU A 105 -4.91 -10.06 -17.12
CA GLU A 105 -6.00 -9.10 -17.30
C GLU A 105 -6.68 -8.70 -15.98
N ASP A 106 -6.51 -9.47 -14.91
CA ASP A 106 -7.06 -9.14 -13.59
C ASP A 106 -6.21 -8.07 -12.86
N VAL A 107 -4.95 -7.91 -13.26
CA VAL A 107 -4.10 -6.81 -12.77
C VAL A 107 -4.50 -5.52 -13.47
N LYS A 108 -5.00 -4.56 -12.70
CA LYS A 108 -5.43 -3.25 -13.22
C LYS A 108 -4.39 -2.18 -12.89
N LEU A 109 -4.15 -1.30 -13.83
CA LEU A 109 -3.37 -0.08 -13.57
C LEU A 109 -4.35 1.04 -13.21
N ILE A 110 -4.21 1.60 -12.02
CA ILE A 110 -5.09 2.66 -11.52
C ILE A 110 -4.27 3.87 -11.11
N LYS A 111 -4.88 5.04 -11.26
CA LYS A 111 -4.31 6.32 -10.85
C LYS A 111 -5.22 6.92 -9.80
N THR A 112 -4.66 7.22 -8.63
CA THR A 112 -5.41 7.90 -7.58
C THR A 112 -5.39 9.40 -7.82
N GLU A 113 -6.40 10.10 -7.33
CA GLU A 113 -6.34 11.55 -7.23
C GLU A 113 -5.50 11.99 -6.03
N ALA A 114 -5.13 13.27 -5.99
CA ALA A 114 -4.55 13.85 -4.78
C ALA A 114 -5.61 13.87 -3.68
N VAL A 115 -5.26 13.42 -2.48
CA VAL A 115 -6.23 13.20 -1.41
C VAL A 115 -5.62 13.47 -0.04
N LYS A 116 -6.43 13.99 0.88
CA LYS A 116 -6.06 14.08 2.29
C LYS A 116 -6.49 12.81 3.00
N LYS A 117 -5.58 12.27 3.82
CA LYS A 117 -5.85 11.09 4.63
C LYS A 117 -5.49 11.36 6.09
N ALA A 118 -6.26 10.78 6.99
CA ALA A 118 -5.84 10.58 8.36
C ALA A 118 -5.15 9.23 8.48
N VAL A 119 -4.06 9.18 9.23
CA VAL A 119 -3.21 7.99 9.33
C VAL A 119 -2.80 7.76 10.77
N ILE A 120 -2.97 6.52 11.26
CA ILE A 120 -2.44 6.03 12.53
C ILE A 120 -1.37 4.97 12.28
N GLN A 121 -0.20 5.12 12.91
CA GLN A 121 0.92 4.18 12.77
C GLN A 121 0.94 3.20 13.95
N TYR A 122 1.33 1.95 13.69
CA TYR A 122 1.59 0.95 14.72
C TYR A 122 2.69 -0.01 14.31
N ALA A 123 3.27 -0.69 15.29
CA ALA A 123 4.34 -1.68 15.10
C ALA A 123 3.83 -3.11 15.22
N GLY A 124 4.61 -4.06 14.71
CA GLY A 124 4.35 -5.50 14.83
C GLY A 124 3.64 -6.10 13.64
N TYR A 125 3.10 -7.31 13.81
CA TYR A 125 2.30 -7.98 12.77
C TYR A 125 0.89 -7.41 12.74
N SER A 126 0.31 -7.34 11.54
CA SER A 126 -1.09 -6.98 11.37
C SER A 126 -1.96 -8.24 11.28
N ASN A 127 -3.16 -8.15 11.80
CA ASN A 127 -4.25 -9.12 11.66
C ASN A 127 -5.58 -8.39 11.85
N ALA A 128 -6.67 -9.06 11.51
CA ALA A 128 -8.01 -8.46 11.54
C ALA A 128 -8.40 -7.87 12.92
N MET A 129 -7.92 -8.44 14.03
CA MET A 129 -8.21 -7.92 15.37
C MET A 129 -7.48 -6.59 15.62
N ILE A 130 -6.19 -6.53 15.29
CA ILE A 130 -5.36 -5.31 15.45
C ILE A 130 -5.85 -4.22 14.49
N GLU A 131 -6.16 -4.57 13.25
CA GLU A 131 -6.70 -3.65 12.25
C GLU A 131 -8.01 -3.02 12.74
N LYS A 132 -8.95 -3.83 13.20
CA LYS A 132 -10.22 -3.36 13.78
C LYS A 132 -10.01 -2.44 14.98
N GLN A 133 -9.06 -2.76 15.86
CA GLN A 133 -8.71 -1.91 16.98
C GLN A 133 -8.15 -0.57 16.51
N LYS A 134 -7.22 -0.56 15.56
CA LYS A 134 -6.59 0.66 15.03
C LYS A 134 -7.57 1.52 14.23
N ILE A 135 -8.49 0.91 13.49
CA ILE A 135 -9.60 1.61 12.86
C ILE A 135 -10.44 2.34 13.90
N LYS A 136 -10.82 1.64 14.99
CA LYS A 136 -11.59 2.24 16.06
C LYS A 136 -10.87 3.42 16.74
N GLU A 137 -9.57 3.27 17.03
CA GLU A 137 -8.75 4.34 17.60
C GLU A 137 -8.70 5.56 16.68
N LEU A 138 -8.44 5.35 15.38
CA LEU A 138 -8.42 6.41 14.37
C LEU A 138 -9.76 7.12 14.27
N SER A 139 -10.87 6.37 14.14
CA SER A 139 -12.22 6.91 14.07
C SER A 139 -12.58 7.73 15.31
N THR A 140 -12.28 7.21 16.50
CA THR A 140 -12.55 7.94 17.76
C THR A 140 -11.86 9.31 17.78
N ILE A 141 -10.58 9.37 17.39
CA ILE A 141 -9.84 10.64 17.37
C ILE A 141 -10.43 11.61 16.32
N LEU A 142 -10.84 11.10 15.16
CA LEU A 142 -11.46 11.93 14.11
C LEU A 142 -12.81 12.48 14.58
N ASP A 143 -13.66 11.65 15.17
CA ASP A 143 -14.98 12.04 15.68
C ASP A 143 -14.87 13.09 16.79
N GLU A 144 -13.95 12.89 17.76
CA GLU A 144 -13.69 13.84 18.85
C GLU A 144 -13.20 15.21 18.34
N ASN A 145 -12.55 15.24 17.17
CA ASN A 145 -12.07 16.47 16.54
C ASN A 145 -13.00 17.02 15.45
N ASN A 146 -14.19 16.43 15.27
CA ASN A 146 -15.20 16.82 14.25
C ASN A 146 -14.61 16.80 12.82
N ILE A 147 -13.74 15.84 12.51
CA ILE A 147 -13.14 15.66 11.19
C ILE A 147 -13.97 14.63 10.43
N GLN A 148 -14.52 15.03 9.27
CA GLN A 148 -15.30 14.12 8.43
C GLN A 148 -14.40 13.22 7.60
N TYR A 149 -14.80 11.96 7.43
CA TYR A 149 -14.07 10.96 6.66
C TYR A 149 -15.04 9.96 6.03
N ASN A 150 -14.62 9.33 4.93
CA ASN A 150 -15.34 8.18 4.40
C ASN A 150 -15.02 6.92 5.23
N ASN A 151 -15.77 5.83 5.04
CA ASN A 151 -15.50 4.57 5.76
C ASN A 151 -14.60 3.60 4.97
N GLU A 152 -13.78 4.12 4.08
CA GLU A 152 -12.91 3.35 3.21
C GLU A 152 -11.50 3.25 3.80
N PHE A 153 -11.34 2.36 4.78
CA PHE A 153 -10.08 2.17 5.47
C PHE A 153 -9.09 1.34 4.63
N GLU A 154 -7.82 1.75 4.68
CA GLU A 154 -6.72 1.07 4.00
C GLU A 154 -5.64 0.70 5.02
N LEU A 155 -5.02 -0.48 4.84
CA LEU A 155 -3.83 -0.92 5.55
C LEU A 155 -2.60 -0.67 4.68
N PHE A 156 -1.59 0.00 5.23
CA PHE A 156 -0.29 0.23 4.62
C PHE A 156 0.75 -0.67 5.29
N VAL A 157 1.33 -1.60 4.54
CA VAL A 157 2.37 -2.53 5.01
C VAL A 157 3.71 -2.11 4.43
N TYR A 158 4.64 -1.71 5.30
CA TYR A 158 5.95 -1.17 4.89
C TYR A 158 7.03 -2.23 4.79
N ASP A 159 6.91 -3.28 5.56
CA ASP A 159 7.98 -4.26 5.76
C ASP A 159 7.62 -5.64 5.21
N PRO A 160 8.60 -6.34 4.62
CA PRO A 160 8.38 -7.68 4.09
C PRO A 160 8.07 -8.69 5.20
N PRO A 161 7.41 -9.82 4.89
CA PRO A 161 6.95 -10.79 5.90
C PRO A 161 8.07 -11.43 6.73
N TYR A 162 9.30 -11.50 6.21
CA TYR A 162 10.46 -12.06 6.91
C TYR A 162 11.12 -11.11 7.91
N LYS A 163 10.71 -9.83 7.96
CA LYS A 163 11.17 -8.90 8.99
C LYS A 163 10.37 -9.11 10.26
N PHE A 164 11.02 -9.58 11.32
CA PHE A 164 10.36 -9.96 12.57
C PHE A 164 10.26 -8.81 13.60
N PHE A 165 11.17 -7.83 13.53
CA PHE A 165 11.24 -6.73 14.51
C PHE A 165 10.95 -5.37 13.87
N ASN A 166 10.38 -4.48 14.67
CA ASN A 166 10.08 -3.09 14.28
C ASN A 166 9.36 -2.98 12.93
N ARG A 167 8.41 -3.88 12.68
CA ARG A 167 7.54 -3.78 11.50
C ARG A 167 6.71 -2.53 11.63
N LYS A 168 6.62 -1.78 10.53
CA LYS A 168 5.78 -0.60 10.43
C LYS A 168 4.53 -0.92 9.63
N ASN A 169 3.38 -0.62 10.22
CA ASN A 169 2.10 -0.61 9.53
C ASN A 169 1.36 0.69 9.83
N GLU A 170 0.42 1.04 8.96
CA GLU A 170 -0.47 2.18 9.18
C GLU A 170 -1.89 1.81 8.76
N ILE A 171 -2.89 2.31 9.49
CA ILE A 171 -4.28 2.38 9.02
C ILE A 171 -4.51 3.81 8.54
N SER A 172 -5.12 3.94 7.37
CA SER A 172 -5.48 5.24 6.80
C SER A 172 -6.94 5.27 6.36
N VAL A 173 -7.51 6.48 6.31
CA VAL A 173 -8.83 6.75 5.77
C VAL A 173 -8.83 8.10 5.03
N ASN A 174 -9.59 8.19 3.94
CA ASN A 174 -9.74 9.46 3.22
C ASN A 174 -10.58 10.46 4.04
N LEU A 175 -10.18 11.72 4.01
CA LEU A 175 -10.95 12.83 4.56
C LEU A 175 -11.81 13.47 3.47
N ASP A 176 -13.03 13.88 3.86
CA ASP A 176 -13.98 14.59 3.00
C ASP A 176 -13.58 16.06 2.80
#